data_039b03b811e91b6f8f8770584bae4633
#
_entry.id   039b03b811e91b6f8f8770584bae4633
#
_cell.length_a   1.000
_cell.length_b   1.000
_cell.length_c   1.000
_cell.angle_alpha   90.00
_cell.angle_beta   90.00
_cell.angle_gamma   90.00
#
_symmetry.space_group_name_H-M   'P 1'
#
loop_
_entity.id
_entity.type
_entity.pdbx_description
1 polymer ?
#
loop_
_entity_poly.entity_id
_entity_poly.type
_entity_poly.pdbx_seq_one_letter_code
_entity_poly.pdbx_strand_id
1 'polypeptide(L)'
;MGLATFKGGIHPYEGKELSENKPIQVLLPKGELVFPMSQHIGAPAKPLVAKGDRVLAGQKIGEAGGFISANVICSVSGTVKAIEPRRMVNGAMVPSIIVENDGEYETVEGVGEDRDPSTLSKDEIRSIVKEAGIVGLGGAGFPTHVKLTPKDENAIDYVIVNGAECEPYLTSDYRMLIEEPEKIVGGLKVMLQLFDNAKGVIAIENNKPEAIKKLTEMVKDEPKITVCPLLTKYPQGGERSIIYAVTGRKVNSSMLPADAGCIVDNIDTVASIYNAVCKTTPLMRKIITITGDAVAEPQNFNVKLGTNYQELIEAAGGFKTEPEKIISGGPMMGQALFTVDVPVCKTSSALTCFTK
;
A
#
# COMPACT_ATOMS: atom_id res chain seq x y z
N MET A 1 -23.94 1.93 -20.19
CA MET A 1 -23.53 3.11 -19.38
C MET A 1 -22.13 3.53 -19.83
N GLY A 2 -21.85 4.84 -19.93
CA GLY A 2 -20.48 5.31 -20.20
C GLY A 2 -19.57 5.02 -19.01
N LEU A 3 -18.24 4.95 -19.27
CA LEU A 3 -17.23 4.80 -18.21
C LEU A 3 -17.25 6.00 -17.26
N ALA A 4 -17.12 5.74 -15.97
CA ALA A 4 -17.02 6.81 -14.97
C ALA A 4 -15.69 7.54 -15.09
N THR A 5 -15.71 8.86 -14.97
CA THR A 5 -14.51 9.68 -15.16
C THR A 5 -14.70 11.11 -14.63
N PHE A 6 -13.61 11.86 -14.52
CA PHE A 6 -13.60 13.28 -14.20
C PHE A 6 -13.32 14.12 -15.48
N LYS A 7 -13.53 15.43 -15.43
CA LYS A 7 -13.25 16.34 -16.55
C LYS A 7 -11.77 16.71 -16.58
N GLY A 8 -11.10 16.58 -17.74
CA GLY A 8 -9.66 16.82 -17.91
C GLY A 8 -8.83 15.56 -17.77
N GLY A 9 -7.57 15.69 -17.41
CA GLY A 9 -6.58 14.63 -17.39
C GLY A 9 -5.85 14.45 -18.71
N ILE A 10 -4.91 13.52 -18.74
CA ILE A 10 -4.06 13.18 -19.90
C ILE A 10 -4.04 11.67 -20.11
N HIS A 11 -3.62 11.22 -21.27
CA HIS A 11 -3.42 9.81 -21.62
C HIS A 11 -1.94 9.57 -21.88
N PRO A 12 -1.13 9.31 -20.84
CA PRO A 12 0.28 8.97 -21.00
C PRO A 12 0.44 7.58 -21.61
N TYR A 13 1.64 7.28 -22.13
CA TYR A 13 2.00 5.90 -22.45
C TYR A 13 1.98 5.05 -21.17
N GLU A 14 1.29 3.93 -21.20
CA GLU A 14 0.99 3.17 -19.99
C GLU A 14 2.17 2.30 -19.50
N GLY A 15 2.91 1.68 -20.42
CA GLY A 15 4.10 0.86 -20.13
C GLY A 15 3.85 -0.37 -19.26
N LYS A 16 2.58 -0.78 -19.10
CA LYS A 16 2.17 -1.87 -18.18
C LYS A 16 2.49 -3.24 -18.74
N GLU A 17 2.62 -3.37 -20.06
CA GLU A 17 2.93 -4.62 -20.77
C GLU A 17 4.23 -5.28 -20.31
N LEU A 18 5.15 -4.52 -19.70
CA LEU A 18 6.42 -5.04 -19.19
C LEU A 18 6.24 -5.99 -17.99
N SER A 19 5.20 -5.79 -17.18
CA SER A 19 5.03 -6.50 -15.90
C SER A 19 3.58 -6.92 -15.57
N GLU A 20 2.57 -6.50 -16.33
CA GLU A 20 1.16 -6.80 -16.04
C GLU A 20 0.85 -8.31 -16.01
N ASN A 21 1.55 -9.09 -16.83
CA ASN A 21 1.41 -10.55 -16.89
C ASN A 21 2.41 -11.30 -16.00
N LYS A 22 3.13 -10.59 -15.11
CA LYS A 22 4.09 -11.19 -14.18
C LYS A 22 3.42 -11.41 -12.82
N PRO A 23 3.18 -12.67 -12.42
CA PRO A 23 2.63 -12.98 -11.10
C PRO A 23 3.49 -12.43 -9.98
N ILE A 24 2.86 -12.13 -8.84
CA ILE A 24 3.56 -11.67 -7.65
C ILE A 24 4.49 -12.77 -7.14
N GLN A 25 5.79 -12.47 -7.05
CA GLN A 25 6.78 -13.38 -6.49
C GLN A 25 7.15 -12.95 -5.06
N VAL A 26 7.29 -13.90 -4.16
CA VAL A 26 7.80 -13.63 -2.81
C VAL A 26 9.30 -13.41 -2.88
N LEU A 27 9.77 -12.27 -2.39
CA LEU A 27 11.18 -11.97 -2.24
C LEU A 27 11.53 -11.91 -0.75
N LEU A 28 12.34 -12.87 -0.31
CA LEU A 28 12.88 -12.88 1.04
C LEU A 28 14.19 -12.10 1.09
N PRO A 29 14.38 -11.20 2.06
CA PRO A 29 15.59 -10.40 2.20
C PRO A 29 16.77 -11.27 2.60
N LYS A 30 17.96 -10.91 2.10
CA LYS A 30 19.24 -11.60 2.40
C LYS A 30 20.09 -10.80 3.37
N GLY A 31 19.99 -9.48 3.31
CA GLY A 31 20.79 -8.57 4.11
C GLY A 31 20.13 -8.10 5.41
N GLU A 32 20.69 -7.05 5.97
CA GLU A 32 20.05 -6.33 7.07
C GLU A 32 18.83 -5.58 6.60
N LEU A 33 17.85 -5.40 7.48
CA LEU A 33 16.66 -4.61 7.21
C LEU A 33 16.71 -3.31 7.99
N VAL A 34 16.22 -2.25 7.34
CA VAL A 34 16.20 -0.90 7.89
C VAL A 34 14.77 -0.43 8.07
N PHE A 35 14.38 -0.13 9.30
CA PHE A 35 13.04 0.33 9.66
C PHE A 35 13.07 1.80 10.09
N PRO A 36 12.79 2.73 9.17
CA PRO A 36 12.75 4.15 9.50
C PRO A 36 11.60 4.49 10.45
N MET A 37 11.86 5.36 11.39
CA MET A 37 10.85 5.82 12.34
C MET A 37 9.86 6.81 11.73
N SER A 38 10.16 7.36 10.55
CA SER A 38 9.28 8.23 9.79
C SER A 38 9.02 7.64 8.41
N GLN A 39 7.92 6.90 8.27
CA GLN A 39 7.45 6.28 7.02
C GLN A 39 6.03 6.73 6.65
N HIS A 40 5.53 7.82 7.26
CA HIS A 40 4.16 8.25 7.20
C HIS A 40 4.06 9.75 7.44
N ILE A 41 2.91 10.33 7.17
CA ILE A 41 2.60 11.72 7.53
C ILE A 41 2.40 11.82 9.03
N GLY A 42 2.89 12.90 9.62
CA GLY A 42 2.72 13.21 11.04
C GLY A 42 3.99 12.97 11.87
N ALA A 43 3.81 12.76 13.17
CA ALA A 43 4.92 12.60 14.09
C ALA A 43 5.67 11.29 13.84
N PRO A 44 7.02 11.28 13.86
CA PRO A 44 7.80 10.05 13.79
C PRO A 44 7.43 9.06 14.90
N ALA A 45 7.55 7.78 14.62
CA ALA A 45 7.46 6.74 15.64
C ALA A 45 8.67 6.81 16.60
N LYS A 46 8.49 6.28 17.80
CA LYS A 46 9.54 6.18 18.82
C LYS A 46 10.00 4.74 18.94
N PRO A 47 11.30 4.45 18.90
CA PRO A 47 11.82 3.10 19.10
C PRO A 47 11.37 2.51 20.45
N LEU A 48 10.96 1.24 20.42
CA LEU A 48 10.61 0.44 21.61
C LEU A 48 11.68 -0.59 21.96
N VAL A 49 12.74 -0.68 21.15
CA VAL A 49 13.81 -1.67 21.28
C VAL A 49 15.16 -0.96 21.35
N ALA A 50 16.18 -1.68 21.80
CA ALA A 50 17.56 -1.23 21.90
C ALA A 50 18.51 -2.15 21.12
N LYS A 51 19.73 -1.67 20.87
CA LYS A 51 20.79 -2.49 20.28
C LYS A 51 21.02 -3.76 21.09
N GLY A 52 21.04 -4.90 20.42
CA GLY A 52 21.22 -6.23 21.00
C GLY A 52 19.93 -6.96 21.30
N ASP A 53 18.77 -6.30 21.25
CA ASP A 53 17.49 -6.95 21.48
C ASP A 53 17.16 -7.95 20.37
N ARG A 54 16.62 -9.12 20.75
CA ARG A 54 15.98 -10.05 19.84
C ARG A 54 14.61 -9.49 19.44
N VAL A 55 14.28 -9.55 18.15
CA VAL A 55 12.98 -9.15 17.62
C VAL A 55 12.39 -10.26 16.75
N LEU A 56 11.06 -10.29 16.66
CA LEU A 56 10.29 -11.27 15.89
C LEU A 56 9.50 -10.58 14.78
N ALA A 57 9.17 -11.31 13.73
CA ALA A 57 8.27 -10.82 12.69
C ALA A 57 6.87 -10.59 13.28
N GLY A 58 6.28 -9.44 13.01
CA GLY A 58 5.01 -9.00 13.61
C GLY A 58 5.15 -8.23 14.92
N GLN A 59 6.34 -8.13 15.49
CA GLN A 59 6.58 -7.34 16.70
C GLN A 59 6.55 -5.84 16.40
N LYS A 60 5.82 -5.08 17.23
CA LYS A 60 5.88 -3.62 17.21
C LYS A 60 7.24 -3.16 17.77
N ILE A 61 8.07 -2.57 16.93
CA ILE A 61 9.40 -2.06 17.28
C ILE A 61 9.47 -0.55 17.34
N GLY A 62 8.47 0.14 16.80
CA GLY A 62 8.31 1.58 16.90
C GLY A 62 6.86 1.92 17.23
N GLU A 63 6.66 2.81 18.21
CA GLU A 63 5.34 3.26 18.62
C GLU A 63 5.00 4.64 18.06
N ALA A 64 3.76 4.81 17.61
CA ALA A 64 3.26 6.07 17.10
C ALA A 64 3.54 7.24 18.07
N GLY A 65 4.18 8.30 17.56
CA GLY A 65 4.63 9.45 18.36
C GLY A 65 3.56 10.51 18.64
N GLY A 66 2.32 10.32 18.12
CA GLY A 66 1.24 11.28 18.26
C GLY A 66 -0.08 10.79 17.68
N PHE A 67 -1.09 11.67 17.62
CA PHE A 67 -2.41 11.33 17.06
C PHE A 67 -2.30 10.99 15.55
N ILE A 68 -1.64 11.86 14.78
CA ILE A 68 -1.30 11.56 13.38
C ILE A 68 0.11 10.97 13.40
N SER A 69 0.18 9.66 13.46
CA SER A 69 1.40 8.85 13.47
C SER A 69 1.03 7.39 13.24
N ALA A 70 2.01 6.51 13.03
CA ALA A 70 1.78 5.09 12.87
C ALA A 70 2.88 4.26 13.51
N ASN A 71 2.51 3.07 13.99
CA ASN A 71 3.45 2.09 14.52
C ASN A 71 4.37 1.55 13.41
N VAL A 72 5.56 1.12 13.79
CA VAL A 72 6.49 0.41 12.93
C VAL A 72 6.60 -1.03 13.40
N ILE A 73 6.34 -1.96 12.49
CA ILE A 73 6.32 -3.40 12.75
C ILE A 73 7.55 -4.04 12.13
N CYS A 74 8.22 -4.91 12.89
CA CYS A 74 9.32 -5.71 12.37
C CYS A 74 8.80 -6.76 11.39
N SER A 75 9.43 -6.89 10.24
CA SER A 75 8.99 -7.79 9.17
C SER A 75 9.75 -9.13 9.14
N VAL A 76 10.75 -9.27 9.95
CA VAL A 76 11.62 -10.45 10.06
C VAL A 76 11.91 -10.77 11.52
N SER A 77 12.50 -11.94 11.80
CA SER A 77 13.16 -12.23 13.08
C SER A 77 14.65 -11.93 13.00
N GLY A 78 15.26 -11.58 14.13
CA GLY A 78 16.67 -11.26 14.17
C GLY A 78 17.07 -10.47 15.40
N THR A 79 18.21 -9.77 15.29
CA THR A 79 18.77 -8.97 16.38
C THR A 79 18.91 -7.51 15.96
N VAL A 80 18.54 -6.59 16.82
CA VAL A 80 18.74 -5.15 16.61
C VAL A 80 20.23 -4.85 16.60
N LYS A 81 20.78 -4.53 15.44
CA LYS A 81 22.20 -4.23 15.21
C LYS A 81 22.56 -2.82 15.66
N ALA A 82 21.69 -1.86 15.33
CA ALA A 82 21.88 -0.45 15.65
C ALA A 82 20.57 0.33 15.58
N ILE A 83 20.56 1.52 16.17
CA ILE A 83 19.56 2.56 15.96
C ILE A 83 20.33 3.81 15.56
N GLU A 84 20.25 4.16 14.30
CA GLU A 84 21.03 5.25 13.71
C GLU A 84 20.34 5.89 12.51
N PRO A 85 20.71 7.10 12.07
CA PRO A 85 20.16 7.67 10.86
C PRO A 85 20.52 6.85 9.62
N ARG A 86 19.51 6.54 8.79
CA ARG A 86 19.67 5.91 7.49
C ARG A 86 19.00 6.74 6.39
N ARG A 87 19.54 6.62 5.20
CA ARG A 87 19.06 7.38 4.04
C ARG A 87 17.72 6.85 3.55
N MET A 88 16.85 7.80 3.21
CA MET A 88 15.54 7.54 2.61
C MET A 88 15.54 7.91 1.13
N VAL A 89 14.48 7.52 0.41
CA VAL A 89 14.31 7.81 -1.02
C VAL A 89 14.38 9.30 -1.36
N ASN A 90 13.99 10.17 -0.45
CA ASN A 90 14.09 11.65 -0.59
C ASN A 90 15.45 12.22 -0.22
N GLY A 91 16.45 11.38 0.04
CA GLY A 91 17.79 11.77 0.46
C GLY A 91 17.92 12.16 1.94
N ALA A 92 16.83 12.28 2.67
CA ALA A 92 16.87 12.61 4.10
C ALA A 92 17.47 11.46 4.93
N MET A 93 18.21 11.84 5.99
CA MET A 93 18.70 10.90 6.99
C MET A 93 17.69 10.81 8.12
N VAL A 94 17.11 9.64 8.31
CA VAL A 94 16.01 9.41 9.27
C VAL A 94 16.45 8.39 10.31
N PRO A 95 16.23 8.64 11.62
CA PRO A 95 16.46 7.64 12.66
C PRO A 95 15.76 6.32 12.33
N SER A 96 16.52 5.24 12.32
CA SER A 96 16.05 3.93 11.84
C SER A 96 16.55 2.82 12.77
N ILE A 97 15.73 1.81 12.94
CA ILE A 97 16.12 0.57 13.60
C ILE A 97 16.68 -0.36 12.52
N ILE A 98 17.90 -0.85 12.72
CA ILE A 98 18.56 -1.80 11.82
C ILE A 98 18.51 -3.18 12.46
N VAL A 99 17.94 -4.16 11.76
CA VAL A 99 17.82 -5.54 12.20
C VAL A 99 18.69 -6.44 11.34
N GLU A 100 19.56 -7.19 11.97
CA GLU A 100 20.28 -8.28 11.35
C GLU A 100 19.34 -9.49 11.26
N ASN A 101 18.93 -9.82 10.03
CA ASN A 101 18.01 -10.90 9.73
C ASN A 101 18.65 -12.26 10.02
N ASP A 102 17.99 -13.12 10.80
CA ASP A 102 18.47 -14.47 11.09
C ASP A 102 18.04 -15.51 10.04
N GLY A 103 17.11 -15.13 9.13
CA GLY A 103 16.58 -16.02 8.09
C GLY A 103 15.56 -17.04 8.58
N GLU A 104 15.20 -17.05 9.85
CA GLU A 104 14.25 -17.99 10.43
C GLU A 104 12.79 -17.51 10.29
N TYR A 105 12.57 -16.19 10.20
CA TYR A 105 11.25 -15.57 10.10
C TYR A 105 10.26 -15.97 11.20
N GLU A 106 10.78 -16.21 12.41
CA GLU A 106 9.99 -16.50 13.60
C GLU A 106 9.01 -15.33 13.85
N THR A 107 7.74 -15.65 14.07
CA THR A 107 6.68 -14.65 14.29
C THR A 107 6.32 -14.53 15.76
N VAL A 108 5.76 -13.39 16.16
CA VAL A 108 5.05 -13.28 17.42
C VAL A 108 3.82 -14.18 17.41
N GLU A 109 3.39 -14.61 18.60
CA GLU A 109 2.21 -15.46 18.77
C GLU A 109 0.96 -14.85 18.11
N GLY A 110 0.15 -15.68 17.48
CA GLY A 110 -1.11 -15.30 16.86
C GLY A 110 -1.01 -14.74 15.43
N VAL A 111 0.16 -14.44 14.91
CA VAL A 111 0.31 -13.97 13.52
C VAL A 111 -0.14 -15.06 12.54
N GLY A 112 -1.05 -14.69 11.63
CA GLY A 112 -1.62 -15.60 10.64
C GLY A 112 -2.87 -16.33 11.08
N GLU A 113 -3.27 -16.21 12.36
CA GLU A 113 -4.48 -16.84 12.86
C GLU A 113 -5.75 -16.17 12.31
N ASP A 114 -6.73 -16.99 11.98
CA ASP A 114 -8.04 -16.53 11.52
C ASP A 114 -8.81 -15.84 12.63
N ARG A 115 -9.45 -14.73 12.29
CA ARG A 115 -10.36 -14.00 13.16
C ARG A 115 -11.65 -13.67 12.42
N ASP A 116 -12.79 -13.89 13.08
CA ASP A 116 -14.08 -13.47 12.55
C ASP A 116 -14.30 -11.97 12.82
N PRO A 117 -14.28 -11.10 11.79
CA PRO A 117 -14.47 -9.67 11.98
C PRO A 117 -15.87 -9.30 12.47
N SER A 118 -16.87 -10.16 12.29
CA SER A 118 -18.25 -9.89 12.73
C SER A 118 -18.42 -9.86 14.24
N THR A 119 -17.45 -10.41 14.97
CA THR A 119 -17.44 -10.40 16.45
C THR A 119 -16.85 -9.14 17.05
N LEU A 120 -16.26 -8.28 16.22
CA LEU A 120 -15.55 -7.08 16.65
C LEU A 120 -16.45 -5.84 16.62
N SER A 121 -16.30 -4.97 17.61
CA SER A 121 -16.85 -3.62 17.60
C SER A 121 -16.09 -2.72 16.62
N LYS A 122 -16.69 -1.58 16.25
CA LYS A 122 -16.04 -0.56 15.39
C LYS A 122 -14.72 -0.07 15.99
N ASP A 123 -14.67 0.14 17.30
CA ASP A 123 -13.47 0.63 17.98
C ASP A 123 -12.36 -0.44 18.04
N GLU A 124 -12.71 -1.72 18.20
CA GLU A 124 -11.75 -2.81 18.13
C GLU A 124 -11.15 -2.92 16.73
N ILE A 125 -11.95 -2.80 15.66
CA ILE A 125 -11.44 -2.79 14.27
C ILE A 125 -10.46 -1.63 14.08
N ARG A 126 -10.82 -0.41 14.50
CA ARG A 126 -9.95 0.78 14.40
C ARG A 126 -8.65 0.60 15.19
N SER A 127 -8.75 0.02 16.39
CA SER A 127 -7.59 -0.29 17.24
C SER A 127 -6.65 -1.30 16.56
N ILE A 128 -7.19 -2.39 15.98
CA ILE A 128 -6.40 -3.38 15.24
C ILE A 128 -5.67 -2.74 14.06
N VAL A 129 -6.33 -1.89 13.28
CA VAL A 129 -5.72 -1.18 12.14
C VAL A 129 -4.58 -0.26 12.61
N LYS A 130 -4.77 0.44 13.75
CA LYS A 130 -3.74 1.28 14.37
C LYS A 130 -2.55 0.45 14.84
N GLU A 131 -2.80 -0.61 15.62
CA GLU A 131 -1.74 -1.48 16.16
C GLU A 131 -0.97 -2.20 15.05
N ALA A 132 -1.63 -2.57 13.96
CA ALA A 132 -0.99 -3.15 12.79
C ALA A 132 -0.10 -2.18 11.99
N GLY A 133 -0.07 -0.89 12.33
CA GLY A 133 0.77 0.12 11.68
C GLY A 133 0.37 0.46 10.26
N ILE A 134 -0.92 0.28 9.90
CA ILE A 134 -1.40 0.51 8.53
C ILE A 134 -1.51 1.99 8.22
N VAL A 135 -0.97 2.37 7.07
CA VAL A 135 -1.06 3.71 6.49
C VAL A 135 -1.53 3.62 5.04
N GLY A 136 -1.86 4.73 4.41
CA GLY A 136 -2.18 4.78 3.00
C GLY A 136 -1.00 4.33 2.14
N LEU A 137 -1.06 3.13 1.60
CA LEU A 137 0.06 2.45 0.92
C LEU A 137 0.24 2.87 -0.55
N GLY A 138 -0.77 3.47 -1.15
CA GLY A 138 -0.72 3.98 -2.54
C GLY A 138 -0.38 5.47 -2.66
N GLY A 139 0.05 6.13 -1.57
CA GLY A 139 0.29 7.58 -1.58
C GLY A 139 1.22 8.04 -0.46
N ALA A 140 0.88 9.16 0.17
CA ALA A 140 1.74 9.85 1.12
C ALA A 140 1.83 9.20 2.52
N GLY A 141 1.20 8.06 2.75
CA GLY A 141 1.31 7.36 4.03
C GLY A 141 0.49 7.99 5.16
N PHE A 142 -0.69 8.51 4.87
CA PHE A 142 -1.57 9.01 5.93
C PHE A 142 -2.06 7.83 6.80
N PRO A 143 -2.01 7.94 8.14
CA PRO A 143 -2.42 6.86 9.04
C PRO A 143 -3.87 6.43 8.81
N THR A 144 -4.08 5.15 8.49
CA THR A 144 -5.39 4.63 8.08
C THR A 144 -6.41 4.68 9.21
N HIS A 145 -6.01 4.40 10.45
CA HIS A 145 -6.93 4.47 11.60
C HIS A 145 -7.52 5.88 11.79
N VAL A 146 -6.77 6.94 11.48
CA VAL A 146 -7.26 8.32 11.54
C VAL A 146 -8.31 8.56 10.44
N LYS A 147 -8.03 8.08 9.22
CA LYS A 147 -8.97 8.16 8.10
C LYS A 147 -10.29 7.41 8.41
N LEU A 148 -10.20 6.26 9.07
CA LEU A 148 -11.35 5.45 9.47
C LEU A 148 -12.09 5.98 10.73
N THR A 149 -11.67 7.13 11.26
CA THR A 149 -12.31 7.81 12.39
C THR A 149 -12.72 9.24 11.99
N PRO A 150 -13.66 9.40 11.04
CA PRO A 150 -14.15 10.72 10.64
C PRO A 150 -14.93 11.37 11.79
N LYS A 151 -15.12 12.70 11.72
CA LYS A 151 -15.87 13.46 12.75
C LYS A 151 -17.32 12.99 12.86
N ASP A 152 -17.93 12.62 11.74
CA ASP A 152 -19.29 12.08 11.66
C ASP A 152 -19.27 10.82 10.77
N GLU A 153 -19.32 9.65 11.41
CA GLU A 153 -19.34 8.38 10.69
C GLU A 153 -20.67 8.12 9.98
N ASN A 154 -21.77 8.74 10.43
CA ASN A 154 -23.08 8.60 9.79
C ASN A 154 -23.18 9.38 8.48
N ALA A 155 -22.31 10.36 8.27
CA ALA A 155 -22.22 11.14 7.02
C ALA A 155 -21.47 10.38 5.91
N ILE A 156 -20.85 9.23 6.20
CA ILE A 156 -20.13 8.45 5.22
C ILE A 156 -21.09 7.58 4.41
N ASP A 157 -21.25 7.90 3.11
CA ASP A 157 -22.11 7.20 2.17
C ASP A 157 -21.36 6.21 1.27
N TYR A 158 -20.04 6.43 1.10
CA TYR A 158 -19.20 5.65 0.20
C TYR A 158 -17.87 5.27 0.84
N VAL A 159 -17.52 3.98 0.72
CA VAL A 159 -16.15 3.48 0.90
C VAL A 159 -15.66 3.07 -0.49
N ILE A 160 -14.68 3.80 -1.01
CA ILE A 160 -14.15 3.61 -2.36
C ILE A 160 -12.79 2.93 -2.26
N VAL A 161 -12.67 1.75 -2.85
CA VAL A 161 -11.40 1.06 -3.06
C VAL A 161 -10.81 1.59 -4.36
N ASN A 162 -9.68 2.25 -4.26
CA ASN A 162 -8.97 2.84 -5.40
C ASN A 162 -8.10 1.77 -6.08
N GLY A 163 -8.65 1.18 -7.14
CA GLY A 163 -7.98 0.24 -8.03
C GLY A 163 -7.66 0.83 -9.41
N ALA A 164 -7.62 2.16 -9.52
CA ALA A 164 -7.29 2.82 -10.78
C ALA A 164 -5.87 2.46 -11.26
N GLU A 165 -4.87 2.58 -10.37
CA GLU A 165 -3.46 2.38 -10.72
C GLU A 165 -3.07 3.16 -11.98
N CYS A 166 -3.42 4.48 -11.97
CA CYS A 166 -3.25 5.36 -13.12
C CYS A 166 -1.80 5.78 -13.37
N GLU A 167 -0.91 5.50 -12.44
CA GLU A 167 0.53 5.75 -12.59
C GLU A 167 1.10 4.81 -13.67
N PRO A 168 1.75 5.33 -14.73
CA PRO A 168 2.35 4.48 -15.75
C PRO A 168 3.37 3.48 -15.20
N TYR A 169 3.52 2.36 -15.87
CA TYR A 169 4.43 1.25 -15.57
C TYR A 169 4.10 0.40 -14.33
N LEU A 170 3.30 0.89 -13.39
CA LEU A 170 2.94 0.14 -12.18
C LEU A 170 1.86 -0.90 -12.48
N THR A 171 2.03 -2.10 -11.93
CA THR A 171 1.10 -3.23 -12.10
C THR A 171 0.86 -4.02 -10.82
N SER A 172 1.40 -3.57 -9.68
CA SER A 172 1.26 -4.23 -8.39
C SER A 172 -0.19 -4.33 -7.92
N ASP A 173 -0.98 -3.26 -8.05
CA ASP A 173 -2.40 -3.27 -7.68
C ASP A 173 -3.21 -4.16 -8.62
N TYR A 174 -2.94 -4.10 -9.93
CA TYR A 174 -3.59 -4.99 -10.91
C TYR A 174 -3.34 -6.47 -10.58
N ARG A 175 -2.09 -6.83 -10.27
CA ARG A 175 -1.77 -8.22 -9.89
C ARG A 175 -2.48 -8.63 -8.60
N MET A 176 -2.59 -7.76 -7.62
CA MET A 176 -3.36 -8.03 -6.41
C MET A 176 -4.85 -8.24 -6.70
N LEU A 177 -5.44 -7.45 -7.60
CA LEU A 177 -6.84 -7.62 -8.03
C LEU A 177 -7.06 -8.99 -8.71
N ILE A 178 -6.05 -9.51 -9.40
CA ILE A 178 -6.12 -10.82 -10.07
C ILE A 178 -5.80 -11.98 -9.10
N GLU A 179 -4.77 -11.83 -8.27
CA GLU A 179 -4.23 -12.94 -7.46
C GLU A 179 -4.81 -13.03 -6.06
N GLU A 180 -5.22 -11.89 -5.47
CA GLU A 180 -5.71 -11.80 -4.08
C GLU A 180 -7.06 -11.06 -3.96
N PRO A 181 -8.04 -11.26 -4.87
CA PRO A 181 -9.28 -10.48 -4.89
C PRO A 181 -10.11 -10.66 -3.61
N GLU A 182 -10.02 -11.82 -2.94
CA GLU A 182 -10.69 -12.08 -1.67
C GLU A 182 -10.22 -11.16 -0.54
N LYS A 183 -8.96 -10.75 -0.55
CA LYS A 183 -8.44 -9.79 0.44
C LYS A 183 -9.00 -8.38 0.20
N ILE A 184 -9.21 -8.02 -1.06
CA ILE A 184 -9.78 -6.73 -1.44
C ILE A 184 -11.26 -6.68 -1.03
N VAL A 185 -12.05 -7.67 -1.41
CA VAL A 185 -13.46 -7.75 -1.06
C VAL A 185 -13.64 -7.89 0.46
N GLY A 186 -12.85 -8.76 1.10
CA GLY A 186 -12.88 -8.96 2.55
C GLY A 186 -12.51 -7.69 3.33
N GLY A 187 -11.47 -6.99 2.91
CA GLY A 187 -11.06 -5.72 3.52
C GLY A 187 -12.13 -4.63 3.36
N LEU A 188 -12.76 -4.53 2.19
CA LEU A 188 -13.87 -3.62 1.97
C LEU A 188 -15.07 -3.95 2.88
N LYS A 189 -15.39 -5.24 3.06
CA LYS A 189 -16.43 -5.67 4.00
C LYS A 189 -16.12 -5.25 5.44
N VAL A 190 -14.86 -5.39 5.88
CA VAL A 190 -14.42 -4.92 7.21
C VAL A 190 -14.61 -3.41 7.33
N MET A 191 -14.20 -2.63 6.32
CA MET A 191 -14.39 -1.18 6.33
C MET A 191 -15.87 -0.78 6.38
N LEU A 192 -16.75 -1.50 5.68
CA LEU A 192 -18.19 -1.26 5.69
C LEU A 192 -18.86 -1.54 7.05
N GLN A 193 -18.24 -2.34 7.93
CA GLN A 193 -18.72 -2.50 9.31
C GLN A 193 -18.56 -1.22 10.15
N LEU A 194 -17.70 -0.31 9.72
CA LEU A 194 -17.47 0.96 10.41
C LEU A 194 -18.53 2.03 10.07
N PHE A 195 -19.23 1.88 8.92
CA PHE A 195 -20.09 2.93 8.36
C PHE A 195 -21.43 2.34 7.92
N ASP A 196 -22.43 2.44 8.76
CA ASP A 196 -23.73 1.75 8.61
C ASP A 196 -24.46 2.14 7.30
N ASN A 197 -24.33 3.42 6.89
CA ASN A 197 -24.99 3.96 5.70
C ASN A 197 -24.18 3.79 4.41
N ALA A 198 -22.93 3.35 4.49
CA ALA A 198 -22.02 3.35 3.37
C ALA A 198 -22.26 2.20 2.40
N LYS A 199 -22.00 2.49 1.11
CA LYS A 199 -21.86 1.52 0.03
C LYS A 199 -20.37 1.39 -0.32
N GLY A 200 -19.95 0.17 -0.63
CA GLY A 200 -18.61 -0.12 -1.11
C GLY A 200 -18.53 -0.03 -2.62
N VAL A 201 -17.49 0.62 -3.13
CA VAL A 201 -17.23 0.71 -4.57
C VAL A 201 -15.80 0.32 -4.84
N ILE A 202 -15.57 -0.70 -5.67
CA ILE A 202 -14.24 -1.06 -6.17
C ILE A 202 -14.10 -0.39 -7.54
N ALA A 203 -13.29 0.67 -7.61
CA ALA A 203 -13.15 1.48 -8.80
C ALA A 203 -11.87 1.11 -9.55
N ILE A 204 -12.00 0.65 -10.80
CA ILE A 204 -10.92 0.03 -11.59
C ILE A 204 -10.91 0.63 -12.99
N GLU A 205 -9.75 1.03 -13.50
CA GLU A 205 -9.62 1.51 -14.87
C GLU A 205 -9.88 0.41 -15.91
N ASN A 206 -10.49 0.79 -17.04
CA ASN A 206 -10.95 -0.13 -18.07
C ASN A 206 -9.83 -0.80 -18.88
N ASN A 207 -8.57 -0.41 -18.67
CA ASN A 207 -7.41 -1.15 -19.15
C ASN A 207 -7.14 -2.47 -18.36
N LYS A 208 -7.99 -2.77 -17.35
CA LYS A 208 -7.93 -3.99 -16.51
C LYS A 208 -9.23 -4.82 -16.63
N PRO A 209 -9.63 -5.23 -17.85
CA PRO A 209 -10.95 -5.87 -18.08
C PRO A 209 -11.11 -7.19 -17.32
N GLU A 210 -10.04 -7.96 -17.17
CA GLU A 210 -10.06 -9.24 -16.44
C GLU A 210 -10.36 -9.02 -14.95
N ALA A 211 -9.72 -8.03 -14.32
CA ALA A 211 -9.97 -7.69 -12.93
C ALA A 211 -11.42 -7.20 -12.72
N ILE A 212 -11.92 -6.34 -13.62
CA ILE A 212 -13.32 -5.86 -13.58
C ILE A 212 -14.28 -7.04 -13.65
N LYS A 213 -14.10 -7.96 -14.60
CA LYS A 213 -14.94 -9.14 -14.78
C LYS A 213 -14.91 -10.02 -13.53
N LYS A 214 -13.73 -10.36 -13.03
CA LYS A 214 -13.51 -11.23 -11.87
C LYS A 214 -14.19 -10.67 -10.61
N LEU A 215 -13.94 -9.40 -10.30
CA LEU A 215 -14.51 -8.78 -9.11
C LEU A 215 -16.01 -8.54 -9.23
N THR A 216 -16.53 -8.19 -10.42
CA THR A 216 -17.98 -8.08 -10.65
C THR A 216 -18.69 -9.38 -10.36
N GLU A 217 -18.16 -10.52 -10.84
CA GLU A 217 -18.73 -11.84 -10.54
C GLU A 217 -18.65 -12.18 -9.04
N MET A 218 -17.52 -11.82 -8.40
CA MET A 218 -17.30 -12.12 -6.99
C MET A 218 -18.24 -11.36 -6.05
N VAL A 219 -18.63 -10.14 -6.41
CA VAL A 219 -19.52 -9.31 -5.57
C VAL A 219 -20.97 -9.28 -6.03
N LYS A 220 -21.37 -10.11 -6.98
CA LYS A 220 -22.73 -10.10 -7.56
C LYS A 220 -23.84 -10.27 -6.53
N ASP A 221 -23.57 -11.02 -5.47
CA ASP A 221 -24.53 -11.32 -4.40
C ASP A 221 -24.33 -10.41 -3.17
N GLU A 222 -23.45 -9.39 -3.27
CA GLU A 222 -23.15 -8.44 -2.20
C GLU A 222 -23.96 -7.14 -2.38
N PRO A 223 -25.06 -6.94 -1.64
CA PRO A 223 -25.99 -5.83 -1.91
C PRO A 223 -25.41 -4.44 -1.69
N LYS A 224 -24.35 -4.35 -0.90
CA LYS A 224 -23.68 -3.08 -0.59
C LYS A 224 -22.41 -2.82 -1.41
N ILE A 225 -21.97 -3.75 -2.25
CA ILE A 225 -20.69 -3.63 -2.97
C ILE A 225 -20.93 -3.65 -4.49
N THR A 226 -20.27 -2.71 -5.19
CA THR A 226 -20.30 -2.66 -6.65
C THR A 226 -18.90 -2.45 -7.22
N VAL A 227 -18.69 -2.90 -8.46
CA VAL A 227 -17.50 -2.58 -9.24
C VAL A 227 -17.83 -1.43 -10.18
N CYS A 228 -16.99 -0.39 -10.18
CA CYS A 228 -17.15 0.80 -11.03
C CYS A 228 -16.01 0.87 -12.06
N PRO A 229 -16.26 0.55 -13.34
CA PRO A 229 -15.27 0.76 -14.39
C PRO A 229 -15.01 2.25 -14.64
N LEU A 230 -13.72 2.63 -14.58
CA LEU A 230 -13.23 4.00 -14.82
C LEU A 230 -12.60 4.11 -16.20
N LEU A 231 -12.67 5.30 -16.80
CA LEU A 231 -11.89 5.60 -18.01
C LEU A 231 -10.40 5.69 -17.67
N THR A 232 -9.57 4.92 -18.37
CA THR A 232 -8.11 4.95 -18.22
C THR A 232 -7.55 6.31 -18.60
N LYS A 233 -6.99 7.04 -17.67
CA LYS A 233 -6.25 8.31 -17.85
C LYS A 233 -5.59 8.76 -16.56
N TYR A 234 -4.69 9.72 -16.65
CA TYR A 234 -4.01 10.29 -15.49
C TYR A 234 -4.55 11.70 -15.14
N PRO A 235 -4.83 12.05 -13.85
CA PRO A 235 -4.74 11.24 -12.64
C PRO A 235 -6.12 10.68 -12.22
N GLN A 236 -6.59 9.61 -12.83
CA GLN A 236 -7.89 9.00 -12.52
C GLN A 236 -7.95 8.47 -11.08
N GLY A 237 -6.82 7.93 -10.56
CA GLY A 237 -6.68 7.47 -9.17
C GLY A 237 -6.42 8.56 -8.14
N GLY A 238 -6.29 9.82 -8.57
CA GLY A 238 -6.24 10.94 -7.63
C GLY A 238 -7.50 11.00 -6.77
N GLU A 239 -7.36 11.14 -5.45
CA GLU A 239 -8.46 11.00 -4.49
C GLU A 239 -9.70 11.84 -4.86
N ARG A 240 -9.49 13.11 -5.25
CA ARG A 240 -10.59 14.01 -5.68
C ARG A 240 -11.18 13.59 -7.04
N SER A 241 -10.35 13.08 -7.93
CA SER A 241 -10.76 12.63 -9.27
C SER A 241 -11.63 11.39 -9.16
N ILE A 242 -11.24 10.41 -8.35
CA ILE A 242 -11.98 9.16 -8.18
C ILE A 242 -13.30 9.39 -7.43
N ILE A 243 -13.32 10.26 -6.41
CA ILE A 243 -14.56 10.65 -5.73
C ILE A 243 -15.55 11.26 -6.75
N TYR A 244 -15.08 12.19 -7.57
CA TYR A 244 -15.93 12.79 -8.59
C TYR A 244 -16.42 11.78 -9.63
N ALA A 245 -15.52 10.92 -10.12
CA ALA A 245 -15.86 9.90 -11.11
C ALA A 245 -16.92 8.92 -10.61
N VAL A 246 -16.82 8.49 -9.34
CA VAL A 246 -17.72 7.50 -8.73
C VAL A 246 -19.03 8.13 -8.26
N THR A 247 -18.98 9.32 -7.66
CA THR A 247 -20.13 9.89 -6.93
C THR A 247 -20.71 11.17 -7.54
N GLY A 248 -19.98 11.83 -8.45
CA GLY A 248 -20.29 13.17 -8.94
C GLY A 248 -20.01 14.30 -7.93
N ARG A 249 -19.57 13.99 -6.72
CA ARG A 249 -19.29 14.96 -5.66
C ARG A 249 -17.96 15.66 -5.90
N LYS A 250 -17.90 16.95 -5.54
CA LYS A 250 -16.70 17.76 -5.69
C LYS A 250 -16.04 17.98 -4.33
N VAL A 251 -14.73 17.78 -4.29
CA VAL A 251 -13.88 18.02 -3.12
C VAL A 251 -12.94 19.17 -3.44
N ASN A 252 -13.07 20.30 -2.77
CA ASN A 252 -12.19 21.46 -2.94
C ASN A 252 -10.90 21.34 -2.08
N SER A 253 -10.04 22.37 -2.13
CA SER A 253 -8.74 22.33 -1.45
C SER A 253 -8.81 22.33 0.08
N SER A 254 -9.90 22.79 0.66
CA SER A 254 -10.10 22.86 2.11
C SER A 254 -10.90 21.68 2.68
N MET A 255 -11.44 20.82 1.82
CA MET A 255 -12.22 19.65 2.19
C MET A 255 -11.37 18.39 2.25
N LEU A 256 -11.71 17.52 3.19
CA LEU A 256 -11.28 16.11 3.20
C LEU A 256 -12.32 15.25 2.47
N PRO A 257 -11.97 14.05 1.99
CA PRO A 257 -12.92 13.09 1.41
C PRO A 257 -14.14 12.82 2.30
N ALA A 258 -13.94 12.73 3.62
CA ALA A 258 -15.02 12.53 4.58
C ALA A 258 -16.05 13.67 4.58
N ASP A 259 -15.65 14.93 4.29
CA ASP A 259 -16.56 16.06 4.14
C ASP A 259 -17.48 15.92 2.92
N ALA A 260 -17.09 15.08 1.97
CA ALA A 260 -17.93 14.68 0.84
C ALA A 260 -18.61 13.31 1.05
N GLY A 261 -18.62 12.79 2.27
CA GLY A 261 -19.22 11.50 2.61
C GLY A 261 -18.46 10.29 2.07
N CYS A 262 -17.15 10.43 1.81
CA CYS A 262 -16.35 9.37 1.19
C CYS A 262 -15.13 9.00 2.03
N ILE A 263 -14.84 7.69 2.09
CA ILE A 263 -13.55 7.14 2.50
C ILE A 263 -12.92 6.52 1.25
N VAL A 264 -11.66 6.85 0.98
CA VAL A 264 -10.94 6.33 -0.20
C VAL A 264 -9.65 5.67 0.26
N ASP A 265 -9.47 4.40 -0.04
CA ASP A 265 -8.23 3.67 0.24
C ASP A 265 -7.75 2.87 -0.97
N ASN A 266 -6.43 2.79 -1.12
CA ASN A 266 -5.76 2.02 -2.16
C ASN A 266 -5.93 0.50 -1.95
N ILE A 267 -5.82 -0.27 -3.02
CA ILE A 267 -5.91 -1.75 -3.05
C ILE A 267 -5.07 -2.40 -1.96
N ASP A 268 -3.78 -2.06 -1.86
CA ASP A 268 -2.88 -2.69 -0.89
C ASP A 268 -3.20 -2.29 0.57
N THR A 269 -3.69 -1.08 0.78
CA THR A 269 -4.21 -0.64 2.09
C THR A 269 -5.40 -1.49 2.53
N VAL A 270 -6.37 -1.70 1.63
CA VAL A 270 -7.56 -2.52 1.90
C VAL A 270 -7.20 -3.98 2.16
N ALA A 271 -6.28 -4.56 1.38
CA ALA A 271 -5.77 -5.91 1.62
C ALA A 271 -5.02 -6.01 2.96
N SER A 272 -4.30 -4.96 3.36
CA SER A 272 -3.61 -4.90 4.66
C SER A 272 -4.59 -4.81 5.83
N ILE A 273 -5.71 -4.11 5.67
CA ILE A 273 -6.81 -4.11 6.65
C ILE A 273 -7.38 -5.53 6.80
N TYR A 274 -7.64 -6.23 5.68
CA TYR A 274 -8.07 -7.63 5.73
C TYR A 274 -7.08 -8.51 6.50
N ASN A 275 -5.80 -8.42 6.16
CA ASN A 275 -4.76 -9.21 6.81
C ASN A 275 -4.69 -8.93 8.33
N ALA A 276 -4.77 -7.67 8.75
CA ALA A 276 -4.72 -7.32 10.16
C ALA A 276 -5.96 -7.79 10.92
N VAL A 277 -7.15 -7.56 10.38
CA VAL A 277 -8.42 -7.81 11.07
C VAL A 277 -8.82 -9.27 10.98
N CYS A 278 -8.74 -9.89 9.80
CA CYS A 278 -9.21 -11.25 9.56
C CYS A 278 -8.13 -12.32 9.72
N LYS A 279 -6.83 -11.96 9.61
CA LYS A 279 -5.71 -12.89 9.64
C LYS A 279 -4.65 -12.54 10.70
N THR A 280 -4.98 -11.69 11.64
CA THR A 280 -4.10 -11.28 12.75
C THR A 280 -2.66 -10.97 12.29
N THR A 281 -2.53 -10.45 11.06
CA THR A 281 -1.24 -10.20 10.43
C THR A 281 -1.01 -8.69 10.24
N PRO A 282 -0.11 -8.07 11.03
CA PRO A 282 0.17 -6.64 10.90
C PRO A 282 0.92 -6.31 9.61
N LEU A 283 1.11 -5.01 9.34
CA LEU A 283 1.77 -4.54 8.12
C LEU A 283 3.28 -4.83 8.16
N MET A 284 3.69 -5.87 7.45
CA MET A 284 5.09 -6.33 7.37
C MET A 284 5.63 -6.40 5.94
N ARG A 285 4.78 -6.14 4.94
CA ARG A 285 5.14 -6.36 3.55
C ARG A 285 4.63 -5.24 2.64
N LYS A 286 5.17 -5.20 1.44
CA LYS A 286 4.72 -4.33 0.35
C LYS A 286 4.71 -5.12 -0.95
N ILE A 287 3.72 -4.86 -1.81
CA ILE A 287 3.76 -5.34 -3.20
C ILE A 287 4.35 -4.22 -4.04
N ILE A 288 5.43 -4.53 -4.77
CA ILE A 288 6.23 -3.55 -5.51
C ILE A 288 6.47 -4.03 -6.94
N THR A 289 6.28 -3.13 -7.89
CA THR A 289 6.66 -3.35 -9.30
C THR A 289 8.10 -2.89 -9.54
N ILE A 290 8.94 -3.76 -10.08
CA ILE A 290 10.28 -3.40 -10.58
C ILE A 290 10.19 -3.46 -12.10
N THR A 291 10.43 -2.34 -12.79
CA THR A 291 10.13 -2.23 -14.21
C THR A 291 10.92 -1.10 -14.90
N GLY A 292 10.68 -0.93 -16.19
CA GLY A 292 11.37 0.04 -17.04
C GLY A 292 12.24 -0.65 -18.06
N ASP A 293 12.65 0.10 -19.08
CA ASP A 293 13.42 -0.42 -20.22
C ASP A 293 14.87 -0.79 -19.88
N ALA A 294 15.38 -0.35 -18.73
CA ALA A 294 16.71 -0.73 -18.25
C ALA A 294 16.73 -2.05 -17.45
N VAL A 295 15.58 -2.48 -16.89
CA VAL A 295 15.50 -3.70 -16.06
C VAL A 295 15.57 -4.95 -16.93
N ALA A 296 16.35 -5.96 -16.50
CA ALA A 296 16.50 -7.19 -17.26
C ALA A 296 15.20 -8.01 -17.27
N GLU A 297 14.60 -8.23 -16.12
CA GLU A 297 13.38 -9.03 -15.94
C GLU A 297 12.35 -8.27 -15.10
N PRO A 298 11.55 -7.37 -15.72
CA PRO A 298 10.48 -6.66 -15.00
C PRO A 298 9.56 -7.62 -14.26
N GLN A 299 9.20 -7.28 -12.99
CA GLN A 299 8.53 -8.20 -12.09
C GLN A 299 7.73 -7.48 -11.01
N ASN A 300 6.74 -8.16 -10.43
CA ASN A 300 6.04 -7.76 -9.21
C ASN A 300 6.51 -8.62 -8.05
N PHE A 301 6.89 -7.99 -6.94
CA PHE A 301 7.39 -8.67 -5.77
C PHE A 301 6.54 -8.39 -4.53
N ASN A 302 6.33 -9.44 -3.73
CA ASN A 302 5.92 -9.32 -2.33
C ASN A 302 7.19 -9.30 -1.47
N VAL A 303 7.53 -8.12 -0.95
CA VAL A 303 8.77 -7.90 -0.20
C VAL A 303 8.50 -7.55 1.25
N LYS A 304 9.41 -7.93 2.14
CA LYS A 304 9.41 -7.50 3.54
C LYS A 304 9.75 -6.01 3.64
N LEU A 305 9.02 -5.25 4.46
CA LEU A 305 9.39 -3.86 4.77
C LEU A 305 10.80 -3.83 5.37
N GLY A 306 11.58 -2.84 4.98
CA GLY A 306 12.97 -2.70 5.39
C GLY A 306 14.00 -3.33 4.46
N THR A 307 13.57 -4.14 3.48
CA THR A 307 14.48 -4.73 2.46
C THR A 307 15.15 -3.64 1.64
N ASN A 308 16.43 -3.78 1.35
CA ASN A 308 17.16 -2.82 0.52
C ASN A 308 16.71 -2.89 -0.96
N TYR A 309 16.58 -1.75 -1.62
CA TYR A 309 16.19 -1.70 -3.05
C TYR A 309 17.18 -2.42 -3.97
N GLN A 310 18.45 -2.48 -3.60
CA GLN A 310 19.44 -3.24 -4.35
C GLN A 310 19.05 -4.72 -4.51
N GLU A 311 18.49 -5.33 -3.46
CA GLU A 311 18.03 -6.73 -3.50
C GLU A 311 16.86 -6.92 -4.48
N LEU A 312 15.99 -5.92 -4.65
CA LEU A 312 14.90 -5.98 -5.60
C LEU A 312 15.41 -5.91 -7.05
N ILE A 313 16.40 -5.07 -7.31
CA ILE A 313 17.05 -4.97 -8.63
C ILE A 313 17.73 -6.29 -8.97
N GLU A 314 18.48 -6.87 -8.04
CA GLU A 314 19.15 -8.17 -8.22
C GLU A 314 18.13 -9.28 -8.49
N ALA A 315 17.02 -9.32 -7.77
CA ALA A 315 15.94 -10.30 -7.97
C ALA A 315 15.24 -10.14 -9.34
N ALA A 316 15.23 -8.93 -9.89
CA ALA A 316 14.73 -8.63 -11.24
C ALA A 316 15.81 -8.83 -12.33
N GLY A 317 16.85 -9.61 -12.05
CA GLY A 317 17.94 -9.96 -12.99
C GLY A 317 18.96 -8.85 -13.21
N GLY A 318 18.91 -7.77 -12.42
CA GLY A 318 19.78 -6.61 -12.60
C GLY A 318 19.36 -5.72 -13.77
N PHE A 319 20.32 -4.95 -14.28
CA PHE A 319 20.11 -4.08 -15.43
C PHE A 319 20.65 -4.76 -16.70
N LYS A 320 19.86 -4.76 -17.77
CA LYS A 320 20.34 -5.14 -19.11
C LYS A 320 21.09 -4.01 -19.81
N THR A 321 20.85 -2.78 -19.36
CA THR A 321 21.54 -1.55 -19.78
C THR A 321 21.62 -0.65 -18.56
N GLU A 322 22.73 0.04 -18.38
CA GLU A 322 22.91 0.99 -17.28
C GLU A 322 21.81 2.06 -17.34
N PRO A 323 21.01 2.24 -16.28
CA PRO A 323 19.94 3.23 -16.30
C PRO A 323 20.49 4.65 -16.17
N GLU A 324 19.95 5.56 -16.98
CA GLU A 324 20.19 6.99 -16.82
C GLU A 324 19.32 7.58 -15.72
N LYS A 325 18.20 6.94 -15.42
CA LYS A 325 17.25 7.39 -14.40
C LYS A 325 16.65 6.22 -13.64
N ILE A 326 16.71 6.30 -12.32
CA ILE A 326 16.03 5.39 -11.39
C ILE A 326 15.05 6.21 -10.56
N ILE A 327 13.80 5.75 -10.49
CA ILE A 327 12.71 6.44 -9.80
C ILE A 327 12.07 5.49 -8.78
N SER A 328 11.98 5.91 -7.52
CA SER A 328 11.11 5.26 -6.54
C SER A 328 9.67 5.70 -6.79
N GLY A 329 8.83 4.79 -7.24
CA GLY A 329 7.50 5.05 -7.77
C GLY A 329 7.46 5.07 -9.29
N GLY A 330 6.39 5.60 -9.87
CA GLY A 330 6.24 5.78 -11.31
C GLY A 330 6.72 7.14 -11.81
N PRO A 331 6.68 7.37 -13.13
CA PRO A 331 7.26 8.56 -13.75
C PRO A 331 6.50 9.87 -13.44
N MET A 332 5.25 9.80 -12.98
CA MET A 332 4.43 10.99 -12.75
C MET A 332 4.60 11.55 -11.32
N MET A 333 4.56 10.68 -10.31
CA MET A 333 4.59 11.07 -8.89
C MET A 333 5.81 10.53 -8.15
N GLY A 334 6.62 9.70 -8.78
CA GLY A 334 7.80 9.09 -8.17
C GLY A 334 8.94 10.08 -7.95
N GLN A 335 9.94 9.64 -7.22
CA GLN A 335 11.09 10.43 -6.81
C GLN A 335 12.37 9.84 -7.40
N ALA A 336 13.12 10.66 -8.15
CA ALA A 336 14.39 10.24 -8.72
C ALA A 336 15.40 9.92 -7.61
N LEU A 337 16.08 8.79 -7.76
CA LEU A 337 17.10 8.32 -6.82
C LEU A 337 18.50 8.57 -7.38
N PHE A 338 19.42 8.97 -6.51
CA PHE A 338 20.86 9.00 -6.80
C PHE A 338 21.58 7.79 -6.20
N THR A 339 20.90 6.98 -5.41
CA THR A 339 21.38 5.72 -4.86
C THR A 339 20.22 4.78 -4.63
N VAL A 340 20.45 3.49 -4.78
CA VAL A 340 19.49 2.41 -4.46
C VAL A 340 19.74 1.80 -3.07
N ASP A 341 20.73 2.30 -2.34
CA ASP A 341 20.97 1.92 -0.94
C ASP A 341 19.98 2.64 -0.01
N VAL A 342 18.73 2.26 -0.17
CA VAL A 342 17.58 2.76 0.60
C VAL A 342 16.60 1.62 0.89
N PRO A 343 15.88 1.67 2.02
CA PRO A 343 14.95 0.60 2.38
C PRO A 343 13.60 0.74 1.67
N VAL A 344 12.96 -0.39 1.45
CA VAL A 344 11.52 -0.46 1.17
C VAL A 344 10.75 0.02 2.39
N CYS A 345 9.92 1.03 2.18
CA CYS A 345 9.06 1.63 3.19
C CYS A 345 7.58 1.37 2.87
N LYS A 346 6.70 1.72 3.81
CA LYS A 346 5.24 1.59 3.65
C LYS A 346 4.71 2.30 2.40
N THR A 347 5.35 3.40 1.98
CA THR A 347 4.97 4.19 0.81
C THR A 347 5.67 3.80 -0.49
N SER A 348 6.55 2.81 -0.47
CA SER A 348 7.18 2.28 -1.68
C SER A 348 6.15 1.57 -2.55
N SER A 349 6.05 1.92 -3.83
CA SER A 349 5.08 1.34 -4.77
C SER A 349 5.74 0.67 -5.97
N ALA A 350 6.85 1.22 -6.43
CA ALA A 350 7.59 0.70 -7.57
C ALA A 350 9.05 1.19 -7.55
N LEU A 351 9.86 0.55 -8.36
CA LEU A 351 11.14 1.05 -8.82
C LEU A 351 11.14 1.01 -10.34
N THR A 352 11.17 2.18 -10.97
CA THR A 352 11.17 2.32 -12.43
C THR A 352 12.54 2.80 -12.89
N CYS A 353 13.16 2.06 -13.83
CA CYS A 353 14.53 2.28 -14.28
C CYS A 353 14.54 2.48 -15.79
N PHE A 354 15.03 3.64 -16.24
CA PHE A 354 14.96 4.05 -17.64
C PHE A 354 16.36 4.34 -18.22
N THR A 355 16.51 4.03 -19.52
CA THR A 355 17.72 4.30 -20.29
C THR A 355 17.79 5.74 -20.81
N LYS A 356 16.69 6.50 -20.73
CA LYS A 356 16.62 7.93 -21.16
C LYS A 356 15.66 8.71 -20.27
#